data_abda61939d942c197c10027cca14fdff
#
_entry.id   abda61939d942c197c10027cca14fdff
#
_cell.length_a   1.000
_cell.length_b   1.000
_cell.length_c   1.000
_cell.angle_alpha   90.00
_cell.angle_beta   90.00
_cell.angle_gamma   90.00
#
_symmetry.space_group_name_H-M   'P 1'
#
loop_
_entity.id
_entity.type
_entity.pdbx_description
1 polymer ?
#
loop_
_entity_poly.entity_id
_entity_poly.type
_entity_poly.pdbx_seq_one_letter_code
_entity_poly.pdbx_strand_id
1 'polypeptide(L)'
;PNHIIHVAVDDNKIVGSTTLLVEQKFIHDGGLVGHIEDVVVRKEYEGKGIGIKLVMSMLECAKEKNCYKTILDCKDDVKQFYERIGFKNESNGMRYDHN
;
A
#
# COMPACT_ATOMS: atom_id res chain seq x y z
N PRO A 1 -1.12 -8.98 14.29
CA PRO A 1 -2.52 -8.66 14.08
C PRO A 1 -2.72 -7.35 13.32
N ASN A 2 -1.76 -6.44 13.35
CA ASN A 2 -1.87 -5.16 12.65
C ASN A 2 -1.19 -5.18 11.28
N HIS A 3 -0.55 -6.27 10.92
CA HIS A 3 0.10 -6.45 9.62
C HIS A 3 -0.65 -7.47 8.80
N ILE A 4 -0.94 -7.14 7.56
CA ILE A 4 -1.59 -8.04 6.62
C ILE A 4 -0.76 -8.04 5.36
N ILE A 5 -0.42 -9.23 4.88
CA ILE A 5 0.38 -9.37 3.66
C ILE A 5 -0.47 -10.05 2.60
N HIS A 6 -0.58 -9.41 1.45
CA HIS A 6 -1.20 -10.02 0.27
C HIS A 6 -0.11 -10.41 -0.71
N VAL A 7 -0.28 -11.55 -1.33
CA VAL A 7 0.66 -12.04 -2.34
C VAL A 7 -0.07 -12.32 -3.63
N ALA A 8 0.63 -12.13 -4.74
CA ALA A 8 0.19 -12.57 -6.06
C ALA A 8 0.93 -13.85 -6.37
N VAL A 9 0.20 -14.87 -6.82
CA VAL A 9 0.76 -16.20 -7.10
C VAL A 9 0.50 -16.55 -8.54
N ASP A 10 1.52 -17.06 -9.21
CA ASP A 10 1.41 -17.58 -10.57
C ASP A 10 2.17 -18.89 -10.63
N ASP A 11 1.50 -19.95 -11.08
CA ASP A 11 2.11 -21.27 -11.25
C ASP A 11 2.83 -21.73 -9.96
N ASN A 12 2.14 -21.61 -8.83
CA ASN A 12 2.63 -21.99 -7.48
C ASN A 12 3.83 -21.19 -6.99
N LYS A 13 4.05 -20.02 -7.59
CA LYS A 13 5.19 -19.18 -7.26
C LYS A 13 4.70 -17.79 -6.86
N ILE A 14 5.26 -17.23 -5.80
CA ILE A 14 4.94 -15.86 -5.39
C ILE A 14 5.64 -14.90 -6.35
N VAL A 15 4.86 -14.08 -7.04
CA VAL A 15 5.37 -13.14 -8.04
C VAL A 15 5.21 -11.68 -7.63
N GLY A 16 4.50 -11.43 -6.55
CA GLY A 16 4.36 -10.08 -6.02
C GLY A 16 3.82 -10.13 -4.60
N SER A 17 4.01 -9.03 -3.88
CA SER A 17 3.50 -8.92 -2.51
C SER A 17 3.33 -7.46 -2.12
N THR A 18 2.49 -7.22 -1.13
CA THR A 18 2.35 -5.93 -0.49
C THR A 18 1.87 -6.12 0.93
N THR A 19 2.16 -5.16 1.78
CA THR A 19 1.83 -5.21 3.19
C THR A 19 0.92 -4.04 3.55
N LEU A 20 -0.08 -4.32 4.37
CA LEU A 20 -0.91 -3.30 4.99
C LEU A 20 -0.62 -3.29 6.48
N LEU A 21 -0.21 -2.14 7.00
CA LEU A 21 -0.07 -1.91 8.43
C LEU A 21 -1.26 -1.07 8.87
N VAL A 22 -2.02 -1.55 9.85
CA VAL A 22 -3.17 -0.82 10.39
C VAL A 22 -2.75 -0.16 11.69
N GLU A 23 -2.90 1.15 11.75
CA GLU A 23 -2.51 1.95 12.92
C GLU A 23 -3.73 2.63 13.51
N GLN A 24 -3.87 2.57 14.84
CA GLN A 24 -4.91 3.31 15.54
C GLN A 24 -4.40 4.70 15.89
N LYS A 25 -5.21 5.71 15.56
CA LYS A 25 -4.88 7.09 15.87
C LYS A 25 -5.69 7.56 17.08
N PHE A 26 -5.13 8.47 17.87
CA PHE A 26 -5.86 9.08 18.98
C PHE A 26 -6.82 10.18 18.52
N ILE A 27 -6.56 10.74 17.34
CA ILE A 27 -7.47 11.72 16.72
C ILE A 27 -8.57 10.96 15.97
N HIS A 28 -9.59 11.66 15.50
CA HIS A 28 -10.75 11.06 14.83
C HIS A 28 -11.40 9.94 15.67
N ASP A 29 -11.54 10.17 16.97
CA ASP A 29 -12.16 9.22 17.91
C ASP A 29 -11.50 7.85 17.88
N GLY A 30 -10.18 7.81 17.73
CA GLY A 30 -9.45 6.57 17.70
C GLY A 30 -9.51 5.85 16.34
N GLY A 31 -9.73 6.61 15.27
CA GLY A 31 -9.85 6.04 13.93
C GLY A 31 -8.63 5.25 13.48
N LEU A 32 -8.84 4.33 12.57
CA LEU A 32 -7.78 3.48 12.02
C LEU A 32 -7.27 4.04 10.70
N VAL A 33 -5.95 3.99 10.53
CA VAL A 33 -5.28 4.40 9.30
C VAL A 33 -4.55 3.20 8.73
N GLY A 34 -4.74 2.93 7.45
CA GLY A 34 -3.99 1.90 6.75
C GLY A 34 -2.74 2.49 6.11
N HIS A 35 -1.61 1.80 6.25
CA HIS A 35 -0.36 2.14 5.58
C HIS A 35 -0.01 1.00 4.64
N ILE A 36 0.07 1.29 3.34
CA ILE A 36 0.55 0.31 2.37
C ILE A 36 2.06 0.44 2.27
N GLU A 37 2.74 -0.68 2.44
CA GLU A 37 4.20 -0.74 2.40
C GLU A 37 4.67 -1.87 1.49
N ASP A 38 5.84 -1.70 0.91
CA ASP A 38 6.54 -2.76 0.19
C ASP A 38 5.71 -3.37 -0.94
N VAL A 39 5.26 -2.55 -1.87
CA VAL A 39 4.61 -3.06 -3.08
C VAL A 39 5.72 -3.56 -4.01
N VAL A 40 5.83 -4.86 -4.14
CA VAL A 40 6.91 -5.52 -4.87
C VAL A 40 6.33 -6.48 -5.90
N VAL A 41 6.85 -6.43 -7.12
CA VAL A 41 6.49 -7.37 -8.19
C VAL A 41 7.78 -7.88 -8.80
N ARG A 42 7.88 -9.17 -9.04
CA ARG A 42 9.05 -9.74 -9.72
C ARG A 42 9.22 -9.07 -11.07
N LYS A 43 10.47 -8.82 -11.44
CA LYS A 43 10.81 -8.05 -12.63
C LYS A 43 10.18 -8.64 -13.89
N GLU A 44 10.21 -9.95 -14.05
CA GLU A 44 9.66 -10.61 -15.23
C GLU A 44 8.14 -10.56 -15.29
N TYR A 45 7.49 -10.11 -14.21
CA TYR A 45 6.03 -9.96 -14.14
C TYR A 45 5.58 -8.51 -14.16
N GLU A 46 6.51 -7.57 -14.29
CA GLU A 46 6.16 -6.14 -14.36
C GLU A 46 5.41 -5.85 -15.65
N GLY A 47 4.56 -4.82 -15.61
CA GLY A 47 3.78 -4.42 -16.77
C GLY A 47 2.54 -5.26 -17.05
N LYS A 48 2.20 -6.18 -16.14
CA LYS A 48 1.03 -7.07 -16.30
C LYS A 48 -0.13 -6.71 -15.40
N GLY A 49 -0.05 -5.57 -14.69
CA GLY A 49 -1.13 -5.11 -13.83
C GLY A 49 -1.16 -5.77 -12.45
N ILE A 50 -0.13 -6.52 -12.07
CA ILE A 50 -0.10 -7.20 -10.78
C ILE A 50 0.01 -6.21 -9.65
N GLY A 51 0.86 -5.18 -9.80
CA GLY A 51 1.01 -4.14 -8.79
C GLY A 51 -0.30 -3.41 -8.50
N ILE A 52 -1.05 -3.07 -9.55
CA ILE A 52 -2.36 -2.42 -9.40
C ILE A 52 -3.31 -3.32 -8.63
N LYS A 53 -3.37 -4.60 -8.99
CA LYS A 53 -4.27 -5.55 -8.32
C LYS A 53 -3.91 -5.72 -6.84
N LEU A 54 -2.62 -5.77 -6.53
CA LEU A 54 -2.16 -5.85 -5.14
C LEU A 54 -2.59 -4.63 -4.35
N VAL A 55 -2.36 -3.43 -4.87
CA VAL A 55 -2.74 -2.19 -4.19
C VAL A 55 -4.25 -2.11 -4.02
N MET A 56 -5.02 -2.45 -5.05
CA MET A 56 -6.48 -2.43 -4.95
C MET A 56 -7.00 -3.44 -3.95
N SER A 57 -6.39 -4.62 -3.84
CA SER A 57 -6.78 -5.60 -2.84
C SER A 57 -6.53 -5.08 -1.43
N MET A 58 -5.45 -4.32 -1.24
CA MET A 58 -5.15 -3.72 0.06
C MET A 58 -6.10 -2.57 0.40
N LEU A 59 -6.51 -1.77 -0.58
CA LEU A 59 -7.52 -0.74 -0.34
C LEU A 59 -8.83 -1.37 0.10
N GLU A 60 -9.23 -2.46 -0.52
CA GLU A 60 -10.42 -3.18 -0.12
C GLU A 60 -10.29 -3.74 1.30
N CYS A 61 -9.15 -4.32 1.61
CA CYS A 61 -8.86 -4.85 2.94
C CYS A 61 -8.91 -3.74 4.00
N ALA A 62 -8.30 -2.59 3.72
CA ALA A 62 -8.31 -1.45 4.64
C ALA A 62 -9.73 -0.94 4.88
N LYS A 63 -10.54 -0.90 3.83
CA LYS A 63 -11.94 -0.51 3.95
C LYS A 63 -12.72 -1.47 4.82
N GLU A 64 -12.51 -2.78 4.63
CA GLU A 64 -13.18 -3.81 5.44
C GLU A 64 -12.78 -3.72 6.91
N LYS A 65 -11.57 -3.24 7.20
CA LYS A 65 -11.09 -3.05 8.57
C LYS A 65 -11.47 -1.69 9.15
N ASN A 66 -12.27 -0.94 8.43
CA ASN A 66 -12.80 0.37 8.87
C ASN A 66 -11.72 1.44 9.01
N CYS A 67 -10.67 1.37 8.20
CA CYS A 67 -9.71 2.46 8.11
C CYS A 67 -10.41 3.66 7.46
N TYR A 68 -10.25 4.86 8.05
CA TYR A 68 -10.86 6.04 7.46
C TYR A 68 -10.02 6.61 6.31
N LYS A 69 -8.77 6.21 6.23
CA LYS A 69 -7.91 6.54 5.08
C LYS A 69 -6.79 5.51 4.96
N THR A 70 -6.21 5.44 3.79
CA THR A 70 -5.04 4.61 3.51
C THR A 70 -3.98 5.51 2.89
N ILE A 71 -2.77 5.45 3.41
CA ILE A 71 -1.65 6.26 2.95
C ILE A 71 -0.50 5.37 2.49
N LEU A 72 0.36 5.92 1.65
CA LEU A 72 1.60 5.28 1.25
C LEU A 72 2.60 6.37 0.87
N ASP A 73 3.87 6.02 0.92
CA ASP A 73 4.93 6.85 0.40
C ASP A 73 5.41 6.26 -0.92
N CYS A 74 5.72 7.11 -1.87
CA CYS A 74 6.23 6.65 -3.16
C CYS A 74 7.24 7.66 -3.70
N LYS A 75 8.07 7.19 -4.64
CA LYS A 75 8.97 8.06 -5.37
C LYS A 75 8.19 8.83 -6.42
N ASP A 76 8.73 9.98 -6.82
CA ASP A 76 8.05 10.83 -7.79
C ASP A 76 7.78 10.13 -9.12
N ASP A 77 8.65 9.22 -9.54
CA ASP A 77 8.52 8.52 -10.81
C ASP A 77 7.35 7.54 -10.85
N VAL A 78 6.80 7.14 -9.70
CA VAL A 78 5.64 6.23 -9.63
C VAL A 78 4.38 6.92 -9.11
N LYS A 79 4.46 8.21 -8.84
CA LYS A 79 3.35 8.97 -8.28
C LYS A 79 2.11 8.91 -9.16
N GLN A 80 2.27 9.05 -10.46
CA GLN A 80 1.14 9.00 -11.39
C GLN A 80 0.42 7.66 -11.37
N PHE A 81 1.16 6.58 -11.15
CA PHE A 81 0.60 5.25 -11.02
C PHE A 81 -0.44 5.21 -9.90
N TYR A 82 -0.09 5.77 -8.73
CA TYR A 82 -0.99 5.79 -7.59
C TYR A 82 -2.12 6.78 -7.77
N GLU A 83 -1.86 7.92 -8.42
CA GLU A 83 -2.92 8.90 -8.71
C GLU A 83 -4.01 8.31 -9.60
N ARG A 84 -3.64 7.46 -10.55
CA ARG A 84 -4.62 6.80 -11.42
C ARG A 84 -5.53 5.85 -10.65
N ILE A 85 -5.02 5.27 -9.57
CA ILE A 85 -5.82 4.39 -8.71
C ILE A 85 -6.80 5.21 -7.85
N GLY A 86 -6.48 6.46 -7.58
CA GLY A 86 -7.32 7.33 -6.77
C GLY A 86 -6.61 7.98 -5.59
N PHE A 87 -5.32 7.73 -5.44
CA PHE A 87 -4.54 8.40 -4.38
C PHE A 87 -4.35 9.86 -4.70
N LYS A 88 -4.31 10.68 -3.66
CA LYS A 88 -4.07 12.11 -3.76
C LYS A 88 -2.78 12.46 -3.05
N ASN A 89 -2.03 13.39 -3.62
CA ASN A 89 -0.84 13.91 -2.98
C ASN A 89 -1.27 14.81 -1.84
N GLU A 90 -0.99 14.41 -0.59
CA GLU A 90 -1.55 15.10 0.56
C GLU A 90 -0.51 15.83 1.41
N SER A 91 0.71 15.32 1.49
CA SER A 91 1.72 15.92 2.36
C SER A 91 3.12 15.67 1.81
N ASN A 92 4.09 16.40 2.37
CA ASN A 92 5.50 16.20 2.05
C ASN A 92 6.11 15.24 3.07
N GLY A 93 6.68 14.15 2.60
CA GLY A 93 7.45 13.27 3.45
C GLY A 93 8.80 13.87 3.77
N MET A 94 9.25 13.74 5.01
CA MET A 94 10.57 14.20 5.43
C MET A 94 11.28 13.02 6.09
N ARG A 95 12.59 12.99 5.91
CA ARG A 95 13.40 11.86 6.36
C ARG A 95 14.63 12.36 7.10
N TYR A 96 14.96 11.70 8.18
CA TYR A 96 16.19 11.92 8.93
C TYR A 96 16.90 10.59 9.10
N ASP A 97 18.10 10.49 8.58
CA ASP A 97 18.91 9.26 8.72
C ASP A 97 19.80 9.40 9.95
N HIS A 98 19.83 8.37 10.78
CA HIS A 98 20.62 8.36 12.01
C HIS A 98 22.04 7.84 11.80
N ASN A 99 22.39 7.47 10.59
CA ASN A 99 23.74 6.99 10.26
C ASN A 99 24.38 7.85 9.20
#